data_df6c45bc2449d4b32466d95b812a1099
#
_entry.id   df6c45bc2449d4b32466d95b812a1099
#
_cell.length_a   1.000
_cell.length_b   1.000
_cell.length_c   1.000
_cell.angle_alpha   90.00
_cell.angle_beta   90.00
_cell.angle_gamma   90.00
#
_symmetry.space_group_name_H-M   'P 1'
#
loop_
_entity.id
_entity.type
_entity.pdbx_description
1 polymer ?
#
loop_
_entity_poly.entity_id
_entity_poly.type
_entity_poly.pdbx_seq_one_letter_code
_entity_poly.pdbx_strand_id
1 'polypeptide(L)'
;MNTTTNTKQLVVDRPHSRWGWLVMLVLLFSVNGLFAQAAGGNTNGFNLNIGMNMPEEPQRIDTAIRVLFIITLLSVAPSLVMLMTCFTRIIIVFSFLRNALSLQGVPANQIMVGFALFMTFFIMQPVYQRIDADAIKPYSAGAITGTEALDNAKGHAKDFMLRQARPKDVEFFVGLAKMGPTKVEDLPMSVVVPGFILSELRTGFQMGFLLFIPFILIDFVVAIVLMSLGLLFLPPVTILSLIHI
;
A
#
# COMPACT_ATOMS: atom_id res chain seq x y z
N MET A 1 54.93 -25.02 9.93
CA MET A 1 53.89 -24.32 10.72
C MET A 1 52.89 -23.74 9.73
N ASN A 2 51.88 -24.54 9.37
CA ASN A 2 50.84 -24.18 8.38
C ASN A 2 49.59 -23.74 9.13
N THR A 3 49.22 -22.48 9.03
CA THR A 3 47.93 -21.95 9.49
C THR A 3 47.03 -21.84 8.28
N THR A 4 46.19 -22.84 8.07
CA THR A 4 45.07 -22.81 7.10
C THR A 4 43.91 -22.04 7.69
N THR A 5 43.67 -20.84 7.16
CA THR A 5 42.49 -20.02 7.43
C THR A 5 41.26 -20.63 6.75
N ASN A 6 40.38 -21.17 7.57
CA ASN A 6 39.13 -21.80 7.14
C ASN A 6 38.07 -20.71 6.86
N THR A 7 37.92 -20.31 5.60
CA THR A 7 36.85 -19.40 5.14
C THR A 7 35.56 -20.21 5.01
N LYS A 8 34.68 -20.13 6.01
CA LYS A 8 33.29 -20.63 5.92
C LYS A 8 32.58 -19.86 4.83
N GLN A 9 32.39 -20.47 3.69
CA GLN A 9 31.43 -20.01 2.68
C GLN A 9 30.02 -20.14 3.24
N LEU A 10 29.36 -19.01 3.43
CA LEU A 10 27.92 -18.94 3.67
C LEU A 10 27.22 -19.35 2.37
N VAL A 11 26.84 -20.61 2.28
CA VAL A 11 25.92 -21.09 1.25
C VAL A 11 24.54 -20.54 1.61
N VAL A 12 24.19 -19.43 0.95
CA VAL A 12 22.81 -18.92 0.97
C VAL A 12 21.99 -19.81 0.04
N ASP A 13 21.30 -20.77 0.65
CA ASP A 13 20.31 -21.61 -0.03
C ASP A 13 19.16 -20.73 -0.50
N ARG A 14 19.00 -20.55 -1.81
CA ARG A 14 17.97 -19.69 -2.42
C ARG A 14 16.78 -20.57 -2.80
N PRO A 15 15.63 -20.44 -2.13
CA PRO A 15 14.43 -21.13 -2.59
C PRO A 15 13.93 -20.52 -3.90
N HIS A 16 13.67 -21.38 -4.86
CA HIS A 16 13.18 -21.09 -6.21
C HIS A 16 11.72 -20.58 -6.20
N SER A 17 11.50 -19.33 -5.84
CA SER A 17 10.20 -18.67 -6.04
C SER A 17 10.37 -17.25 -6.61
N ARG A 18 11.26 -17.08 -7.58
CA ARG A 18 11.58 -15.76 -8.15
C ARG A 18 10.61 -15.29 -9.24
N TRP A 19 9.71 -16.14 -9.73
CA TRP A 19 8.83 -15.82 -10.86
C TRP A 19 7.43 -15.34 -10.47
N GLY A 20 6.90 -15.75 -9.33
CA GLY A 20 5.63 -15.21 -8.81
C GLY A 20 5.66 -13.71 -8.55
N TRP A 21 6.82 -13.22 -8.22
CA TRP A 21 7.17 -11.82 -7.99
C TRP A 21 7.00 -10.94 -9.23
N LEU A 22 7.57 -11.38 -10.33
CA LEU A 22 7.53 -10.66 -11.60
C LEU A 22 6.12 -10.66 -12.19
N VAL A 23 5.38 -11.73 -12.02
CA VAL A 23 3.99 -11.82 -12.48
C VAL A 23 3.09 -10.85 -11.70
N MET A 24 3.28 -10.71 -10.39
CA MET A 24 2.51 -9.77 -9.57
C MET A 24 2.86 -8.31 -9.89
N LEU A 25 4.14 -8.00 -10.12
CA LEU A 25 4.58 -6.67 -10.57
C LEU A 25 4.07 -6.32 -11.97
N VAL A 26 4.11 -7.27 -12.90
CA VAL A 26 3.60 -7.07 -14.27
C VAL A 26 2.08 -6.88 -14.26
N LEU A 27 1.34 -7.61 -13.41
CA LEU A 27 -0.11 -7.43 -13.25
C LEU A 27 -0.44 -6.07 -12.62
N LEU A 28 0.32 -5.60 -11.65
CA LEU A 28 0.14 -4.26 -11.05
C LEU A 28 0.48 -3.12 -12.01
N PHE A 29 1.48 -3.31 -12.87
CA PHE A 29 1.85 -2.31 -13.88
C PHE A 29 0.93 -2.30 -15.10
N SER A 30 0.38 -3.46 -15.50
CA SER A 30 -0.52 -3.56 -16.65
C SER A 30 -1.89 -2.92 -16.40
N VAL A 31 -2.35 -2.87 -15.15
CA VAL A 31 -3.62 -2.21 -14.77
C VAL A 31 -3.56 -0.69 -15.03
N ASN A 32 -2.41 -0.04 -14.82
CA ASN A 32 -2.27 1.40 -15.11
C ASN A 32 -2.20 1.72 -16.61
N GLY A 33 -1.74 0.79 -17.43
CA GLY A 33 -1.72 0.92 -18.89
C GLY A 33 -3.11 0.83 -19.54
N LEU A 34 -4.01 0.07 -18.94
CA LEU A 34 -5.38 -0.11 -19.43
C LEU A 34 -6.25 1.13 -19.28
N PHE A 35 -6.02 1.95 -18.25
CA PHE A 35 -6.76 3.20 -18.04
C PHE A 35 -6.25 4.36 -18.92
N ALA A 36 -4.98 4.35 -19.34
CA ALA A 36 -4.43 5.39 -20.19
C ALA A 36 -4.84 5.22 -21.67
N GLN A 37 -5.23 4.02 -22.09
CA GLN A 37 -5.59 3.71 -23.48
C GLN A 37 -7.07 3.90 -23.81
N ALA A 38 -7.92 4.09 -22.81
CA ALA A 38 -9.35 4.36 -23.03
C ALA A 38 -9.65 5.79 -23.51
N ALA A 39 -8.65 6.68 -23.59
CA ALA A 39 -8.82 8.08 -23.96
C ALA A 39 -8.34 8.46 -25.38
N GLY A 40 -7.91 7.53 -26.22
CA GLY A 40 -7.39 7.87 -27.55
C GLY A 40 -7.34 6.71 -28.53
N GLY A 41 -8.30 6.66 -29.41
CA GLY A 41 -8.19 6.28 -30.83
C GLY A 41 -7.70 4.87 -31.22
N ASN A 42 -8.60 4.12 -31.84
CA ASN A 42 -8.33 3.04 -32.83
C ASN A 42 -7.49 1.86 -32.33
N THR A 43 -8.13 0.85 -31.74
CA THR A 43 -7.52 -0.45 -31.47
C THR A 43 -8.32 -1.58 -32.06
N ASN A 44 -7.77 -2.19 -33.09
CA ASN A 44 -8.11 -3.57 -33.46
C ASN A 44 -7.54 -4.51 -32.37
N GLY A 45 -8.39 -5.10 -31.56
CA GLY A 45 -7.98 -6.16 -30.66
C GLY A 45 -8.54 -6.07 -29.24
N PHE A 46 -9.58 -6.70 -29.05
CA PHE A 46 -10.45 -7.05 -27.95
C PHE A 46 -11.80 -6.31 -28.03
N ASN A 47 -12.58 -6.65 -29.05
CA ASN A 47 -13.99 -6.31 -29.07
C ASN A 47 -14.70 -7.13 -27.98
N LEU A 48 -14.82 -6.56 -26.78
CA LEU A 48 -15.91 -6.89 -25.88
C LEU A 48 -17.18 -6.35 -26.54
N ASN A 49 -17.69 -7.12 -27.47
CA ASN A 49 -19.00 -6.90 -28.05
C ASN A 49 -20.03 -7.22 -26.97
N ILE A 50 -20.22 -6.29 -26.04
CA ILE A 50 -21.39 -6.28 -25.16
C ILE A 50 -22.55 -5.89 -26.09
N GLY A 51 -22.96 -6.85 -26.90
CA GLY A 51 -24.17 -6.72 -27.68
C GLY A 51 -25.31 -6.45 -26.72
N MET A 52 -25.69 -5.20 -26.59
CA MET A 52 -26.95 -4.80 -25.98
C MET A 52 -28.10 -5.14 -26.94
N ASN A 53 -28.17 -6.39 -27.35
CA ASN A 53 -29.44 -6.97 -27.74
C ASN A 53 -30.10 -7.37 -26.44
N MET A 54 -30.95 -6.51 -25.92
CA MET A 54 -31.84 -6.83 -24.80
C MET A 54 -32.77 -7.97 -25.22
N PRO A 55 -32.59 -9.18 -24.74
CA PRO A 55 -33.66 -10.19 -24.75
C PRO A 55 -34.36 -10.06 -23.39
N GLU A 56 -35.67 -10.01 -23.45
CA GLU A 56 -36.62 -9.89 -22.37
C GLU A 56 -36.69 -11.07 -21.38
N GLU A 57 -35.57 -11.80 -21.14
CA GLU A 57 -35.55 -12.84 -20.13
C GLU A 57 -34.85 -12.38 -18.84
N PRO A 58 -35.52 -12.47 -17.69
CA PRO A 58 -35.01 -12.00 -16.40
C PRO A 58 -33.68 -12.64 -15.96
N GLN A 59 -33.38 -13.86 -16.44
CA GLN A 59 -32.17 -14.60 -16.13
C GLN A 59 -30.88 -13.99 -16.73
N ARG A 60 -30.96 -13.25 -17.84
CA ARG A 60 -29.79 -12.60 -18.48
C ARG A 60 -29.41 -11.30 -17.81
N ILE A 61 -30.37 -10.58 -17.24
CA ILE A 61 -30.13 -9.35 -16.46
C ILE A 61 -29.34 -9.70 -15.20
N ASP A 62 -29.71 -10.78 -14.52
CA ASP A 62 -29.01 -11.25 -13.32
C ASP A 62 -27.54 -11.58 -13.60
N THR A 63 -27.26 -12.26 -14.72
CA THR A 63 -25.92 -12.58 -15.17
C THR A 63 -25.10 -11.31 -15.52
N ALA A 64 -25.70 -10.34 -16.22
CA ALA A 64 -25.03 -9.10 -16.58
C ALA A 64 -24.70 -8.25 -15.33
N ILE A 65 -25.62 -8.16 -14.37
CA ILE A 65 -25.38 -7.48 -13.08
C ILE A 65 -24.27 -8.18 -12.29
N ARG A 66 -24.27 -9.51 -12.27
CA ARG A 66 -23.26 -10.31 -11.58
C ARG A 66 -21.86 -10.07 -12.17
N VAL A 67 -21.75 -10.10 -13.50
CA VAL A 67 -20.49 -9.84 -14.21
C VAL A 67 -20.01 -8.41 -13.95
N LEU A 68 -20.91 -7.42 -14.06
CA LEU A 68 -20.59 -6.03 -13.75
C LEU A 68 -20.08 -5.87 -12.31
N PHE A 69 -20.73 -6.52 -11.36
CA PHE A 69 -20.33 -6.48 -9.94
C PHE A 69 -18.95 -7.13 -9.74
N ILE A 70 -18.67 -8.26 -10.39
CA ILE A 70 -17.35 -8.92 -10.32
C ILE A 70 -16.26 -8.02 -10.90
N ILE A 71 -16.50 -7.39 -12.05
CA ILE A 71 -15.53 -6.49 -12.69
C ILE A 71 -15.27 -5.27 -11.80
N THR A 72 -16.30 -4.67 -11.22
CA THR A 72 -16.12 -3.53 -10.31
C THR A 72 -15.37 -3.94 -9.04
N LEU A 73 -15.68 -5.10 -8.46
CA LEU A 73 -14.98 -5.63 -7.30
C LEU A 73 -13.49 -5.89 -7.62
N LEU A 74 -13.22 -6.51 -8.77
CA LEU A 74 -11.85 -6.80 -9.22
C LEU A 74 -11.05 -5.51 -9.46
N SER A 75 -11.69 -4.46 -9.95
CA SER A 75 -11.07 -3.14 -10.16
C SER A 75 -10.69 -2.45 -8.84
N VAL A 76 -11.48 -2.63 -7.78
CA VAL A 76 -11.25 -2.00 -6.47
C VAL A 76 -10.33 -2.84 -5.58
N ALA A 77 -10.26 -4.15 -5.81
CA ALA A 77 -9.48 -5.08 -4.97
C ALA A 77 -8.00 -4.68 -4.75
N PRO A 78 -7.23 -4.26 -5.77
CA PRO A 78 -5.83 -3.85 -5.56
C PRO A 78 -5.67 -2.68 -4.59
N SER A 79 -6.56 -1.69 -4.65
CA SER A 79 -6.51 -0.53 -3.74
C SER A 79 -6.86 -0.92 -2.30
N LEU A 80 -7.82 -1.82 -2.10
CA LEU A 80 -8.14 -2.35 -0.77
C LEU A 80 -6.96 -3.12 -0.18
N VAL A 81 -6.30 -3.96 -0.98
CA VAL A 81 -5.10 -4.69 -0.53
C VAL A 81 -3.99 -3.72 -0.11
N MET A 82 -3.75 -2.65 -0.87
CA MET A 82 -2.77 -1.62 -0.51
C MET A 82 -3.12 -0.92 0.82
N LEU A 83 -4.40 -0.61 1.05
CA LEU A 83 -4.86 0.00 2.29
C LEU A 83 -4.71 -0.92 3.51
N MET A 84 -4.69 -2.25 3.30
CA MET A 84 -4.46 -3.25 4.37
C MET A 84 -2.97 -3.49 4.66
N THR A 85 -2.07 -2.76 4.03
CA THR A 85 -0.62 -2.83 4.23
C THR A 85 -0.07 -1.53 4.84
N CYS A 86 1.23 -1.50 5.16
CA CYS A 86 1.90 -0.29 5.64
C CYS A 86 2.12 0.78 4.55
N PHE A 87 1.65 0.58 3.31
CA PHE A 87 1.83 1.49 2.18
C PHE A 87 1.37 2.92 2.50
N THR A 88 0.18 3.06 3.09
CA THR A 88 -0.41 4.36 3.43
C THR A 88 0.50 5.19 4.35
N ARG A 89 1.07 4.57 5.38
CA ARG A 89 2.02 5.22 6.29
C ARG A 89 3.26 5.72 5.53
N ILE A 90 3.85 4.86 4.72
CA ILE A 90 5.10 5.14 4.00
C ILE A 90 4.91 6.30 3.01
N ILE A 91 3.84 6.27 2.22
CA ILE A 91 3.60 7.32 1.21
C ILE A 91 3.32 8.68 1.84
N ILE A 92 2.63 8.72 2.98
CA ILE A 92 2.41 9.95 3.74
C ILE A 92 3.74 10.52 4.24
N VAL A 93 4.57 9.69 4.88
CA VAL A 93 5.88 10.13 5.40
C VAL A 93 6.77 10.65 4.26
N PHE A 94 6.81 9.98 3.12
CA PHE A 94 7.58 10.45 1.96
C PHE A 94 7.05 11.77 1.40
N SER A 95 5.73 11.97 1.40
CA SER A 95 5.13 13.24 0.98
C SER A 95 5.55 14.39 1.90
N PHE A 96 5.54 14.16 3.21
CA PHE A 96 6.03 15.15 4.18
C PHE A 96 7.53 15.42 4.02
N LEU A 97 8.34 14.37 3.83
CA LEU A 97 9.79 14.51 3.64
C LEU A 97 10.11 15.36 2.40
N ARG A 98 9.44 15.08 1.27
CA ARG A 98 9.60 15.88 0.05
C ARG A 98 9.25 17.34 0.26
N ASN A 99 8.13 17.60 0.96
CA ASN A 99 7.70 18.96 1.25
C ASN A 99 8.64 19.65 2.23
N ALA A 100 9.15 18.93 3.23
CA ALA A 100 10.12 19.45 4.20
C ALA A 100 11.42 19.88 3.53
N LEU A 101 11.89 19.14 2.53
CA LEU A 101 13.08 19.47 1.75
C LEU A 101 12.84 20.55 0.69
N SER A 102 11.64 21.15 0.64
CA SER A 102 11.25 22.17 -0.35
C SER A 102 11.44 21.72 -1.82
N LEU A 103 11.46 20.41 -2.06
CA LEU A 103 11.65 19.83 -3.39
C LEU A 103 10.33 19.93 -4.20
N GLN A 104 10.20 21.00 -4.98
CA GLN A 104 9.01 21.22 -5.82
C GLN A 104 9.01 20.25 -7.01
N GLY A 105 8.16 19.20 -6.93
CA GLY A 105 7.96 18.27 -8.05
C GLY A 105 9.03 17.20 -8.26
N VAL A 106 10.13 17.20 -7.51
CA VAL A 106 11.22 16.22 -7.60
C VAL A 106 11.38 15.52 -6.24
N PRO A 107 11.48 14.18 -6.17
CA PRO A 107 11.26 13.22 -7.26
C PRO A 107 9.81 13.17 -7.74
N ALA A 108 9.55 12.75 -8.97
CA ALA A 108 8.20 12.61 -9.51
C ALA A 108 7.34 11.67 -8.64
N ASN A 109 6.05 11.94 -8.55
CA ASN A 109 5.13 11.13 -7.72
C ASN A 109 5.23 9.63 -8.01
N GLN A 110 5.44 9.25 -9.27
CA GLN A 110 5.58 7.85 -9.66
C GLN A 110 6.79 7.17 -9.02
N ILE A 111 7.92 7.88 -8.90
CA ILE A 111 9.13 7.37 -8.24
C ILE A 111 8.87 7.16 -6.75
N MET A 112 8.20 8.10 -6.10
CA MET A 112 7.84 8.00 -4.69
C MET A 112 6.89 6.83 -4.42
N VAL A 113 5.85 6.68 -5.27
CA VAL A 113 4.92 5.56 -5.18
C VAL A 113 5.64 4.23 -5.41
N GLY A 114 6.51 4.15 -6.42
CA GLY A 114 7.31 2.96 -6.70
C GLY A 114 8.22 2.57 -5.52
N PHE A 115 8.89 3.56 -4.93
CA PHE A 115 9.75 3.33 -3.75
C PHE A 115 8.93 2.94 -2.51
N ALA A 116 7.76 3.58 -2.29
CA ALA A 116 6.86 3.22 -1.21
C ALA A 116 6.34 1.78 -1.36
N LEU A 117 6.00 1.35 -2.58
CA LEU A 117 5.61 -0.03 -2.87
C LEU A 117 6.74 -1.02 -2.60
N PHE A 118 7.96 -0.70 -3.02
CA PHE A 118 9.13 -1.54 -2.75
C PHE A 118 9.36 -1.72 -1.25
N MET A 119 9.33 -0.61 -0.49
CA MET A 119 9.47 -0.64 0.96
C MET A 119 8.34 -1.41 1.64
N THR A 120 7.11 -1.21 1.18
CA THR A 120 5.94 -1.94 1.68
C THR A 120 6.11 -3.43 1.49
N PHE A 121 6.54 -3.83 0.29
CA PHE A 121 6.77 -5.24 -0.01
C PHE A 121 7.86 -5.85 0.88
N PHE A 122 8.95 -5.12 1.11
CA PHE A 122 10.04 -5.56 1.98
C PHE A 122 9.55 -5.73 3.43
N ILE A 123 8.79 -4.78 3.96
CA ILE A 123 8.26 -4.83 5.32
C ILE A 123 7.21 -5.93 5.49
N MET A 124 6.38 -6.16 4.45
CA MET A 124 5.33 -7.18 4.46
C MET A 124 5.85 -8.60 4.18
N GLN A 125 7.13 -8.76 3.84
CA GLN A 125 7.72 -10.07 3.53
C GLN A 125 7.42 -11.16 4.55
N PRO A 126 7.55 -10.95 5.88
CA PRO A 126 7.25 -11.97 6.87
C PRO A 126 5.77 -12.37 6.90
N VAL A 127 4.86 -11.46 6.57
CA VAL A 127 3.42 -11.76 6.46
C VAL A 127 3.15 -12.61 5.24
N TYR A 128 3.72 -12.26 4.09
CA TYR A 128 3.60 -13.05 2.87
C TYR A 128 4.16 -14.46 3.02
N GLN A 129 5.28 -14.62 3.71
CA GLN A 129 5.86 -15.95 3.98
C GLN A 129 4.93 -16.82 4.81
N ARG A 130 4.24 -16.27 5.80
CA ARG A 130 3.24 -17.01 6.61
C ARG A 130 2.02 -17.38 5.77
N ILE A 131 1.50 -16.45 4.97
CA ILE A 131 0.39 -16.73 4.06
C ILE A 131 0.78 -17.82 3.03
N ASP A 132 1.99 -17.75 2.49
CA ASP A 132 2.49 -18.78 1.55
C ASP A 132 2.57 -20.16 2.22
N ALA A 133 3.09 -20.22 3.46
CA ALA A 133 3.27 -21.48 4.18
C ALA A 133 1.93 -22.11 4.61
N ASP A 134 0.99 -21.32 5.11
CA ASP A 134 -0.21 -21.82 5.79
C ASP A 134 -1.48 -21.77 4.91
N ALA A 135 -1.43 -21.05 3.79
CA ALA A 135 -2.57 -20.92 2.88
C ALA A 135 -2.24 -21.39 1.45
N ILE A 136 -1.22 -20.77 0.79
CA ILE A 136 -0.98 -21.01 -0.64
C ILE A 136 -0.41 -22.40 -0.89
N LYS A 137 0.62 -22.82 -0.17
CA LYS A 137 1.25 -24.14 -0.34
C LYS A 137 0.32 -25.29 -0.02
N PRO A 138 -0.40 -25.31 1.14
CA PRO A 138 -1.35 -26.39 1.42
C PRO A 138 -2.50 -26.45 0.42
N TYR A 139 -2.98 -25.30 -0.06
CA TYR A 139 -4.01 -25.25 -1.11
C TYR A 139 -3.50 -25.82 -2.43
N SER A 140 -2.30 -25.44 -2.87
CA SER A 140 -1.71 -25.97 -4.11
C SER A 140 -1.38 -27.45 -4.05
N ALA A 141 -1.11 -27.98 -2.85
CA ALA A 141 -0.93 -29.40 -2.59
C ALA A 141 -2.26 -30.18 -2.46
N GLY A 142 -3.41 -29.50 -2.52
CA GLY A 142 -4.74 -30.13 -2.34
C GLY A 142 -5.04 -30.56 -0.91
N ALA A 143 -4.26 -30.10 0.08
CA ALA A 143 -4.41 -30.47 1.48
C ALA A 143 -5.54 -29.72 2.19
N ILE A 144 -5.88 -28.52 1.71
CA ILE A 144 -6.95 -27.68 2.26
C ILE A 144 -7.85 -27.15 1.14
N THR A 145 -9.07 -26.76 1.50
CA THR A 145 -10.03 -26.15 0.57
C THR A 145 -9.70 -24.68 0.30
N GLY A 146 -10.23 -24.13 -0.80
CA GLY A 146 -10.03 -22.70 -1.10
C GLY A 146 -10.61 -21.76 -0.04
N THR A 147 -11.68 -22.16 0.65
CA THR A 147 -12.26 -21.41 1.77
C THR A 147 -11.34 -21.40 2.99
N GLU A 148 -10.78 -22.53 3.36
CA GLU A 148 -9.80 -22.65 4.45
C GLU A 148 -8.52 -21.85 4.15
N ALA A 149 -8.01 -21.94 2.91
CA ALA A 149 -6.85 -21.14 2.50
C ALA A 149 -7.11 -19.63 2.63
N LEU A 150 -8.31 -19.18 2.22
CA LEU A 150 -8.70 -17.80 2.34
C LEU A 150 -8.83 -17.35 3.82
N ASP A 151 -9.37 -18.20 4.67
CA ASP A 151 -9.53 -17.91 6.10
C ASP A 151 -8.18 -17.87 6.82
N ASN A 152 -7.25 -18.77 6.48
CA ASN A 152 -5.88 -18.73 6.98
C ASN A 152 -5.17 -17.43 6.53
N ALA A 153 -5.28 -17.06 5.27
CA ALA A 153 -4.70 -15.83 4.75
C ALA A 153 -5.28 -14.57 5.44
N LYS A 154 -6.60 -14.54 5.64
CA LYS A 154 -7.27 -13.46 6.40
C LYS A 154 -6.79 -13.40 7.85
N GLY A 155 -6.57 -14.56 8.49
CA GLY A 155 -6.04 -14.64 9.85
C GLY A 155 -4.68 -13.96 9.98
N HIS A 156 -3.74 -14.26 9.09
CA HIS A 156 -2.40 -13.64 9.09
C HIS A 156 -2.45 -12.13 8.78
N ALA A 157 -3.29 -11.72 7.84
CA ALA A 157 -3.49 -10.30 7.55
C ALA A 157 -4.10 -9.55 8.74
N LYS A 158 -5.09 -10.14 9.41
CA LYS A 158 -5.72 -9.59 10.61
C LYS A 158 -4.73 -9.46 11.77
N ASP A 159 -3.92 -10.49 12.02
CA ASP A 159 -2.88 -10.47 13.06
C ASP A 159 -1.88 -9.35 12.81
N PHE A 160 -1.43 -9.18 11.57
CA PHE A 160 -0.56 -8.06 11.19
C PHE A 160 -1.22 -6.70 11.46
N MET A 161 -2.46 -6.50 11.03
CA MET A 161 -3.18 -5.23 11.21
C MET A 161 -3.40 -4.92 12.70
N LEU A 162 -3.77 -5.90 13.51
CA LEU A 162 -3.99 -5.72 14.95
C LEU A 162 -2.69 -5.39 15.71
N ARG A 163 -1.56 -5.96 15.30
CA ARG A 163 -0.25 -5.63 15.89
C ARG A 163 0.23 -4.22 15.56
N GLN A 164 -0.15 -3.70 14.41
CA GLN A 164 0.25 -2.36 13.96
C GLN A 164 -0.75 -1.27 14.38
N ALA A 165 -2.03 -1.64 14.51
CA ALA A 165 -3.09 -0.69 14.86
C ALA A 165 -2.98 -0.27 16.34
N ARG A 166 -3.31 0.98 16.61
CA ARG A 166 -3.43 1.50 17.97
C ARG A 166 -4.73 0.98 18.60
N PRO A 167 -4.70 0.47 19.83
CA PRO A 167 -5.91 -0.06 20.49
C PRO A 167 -7.07 0.95 20.47
N LYS A 168 -6.81 2.22 20.76
CA LYS A 168 -7.83 3.29 20.78
C LYS A 168 -8.55 3.49 19.45
N ASP A 169 -7.84 3.30 18.32
CA ASP A 169 -8.41 3.48 17.00
C ASP A 169 -9.29 2.27 16.62
N VAL A 170 -8.92 1.06 17.08
CA VAL A 170 -9.73 -0.14 16.92
C VAL A 170 -10.97 -0.07 17.82
N GLU A 171 -10.82 0.31 19.10
CA GLU A 171 -11.91 0.49 20.07
C GLU A 171 -12.95 1.49 19.55
N PHE A 172 -12.52 2.56 18.89
CA PHE A 172 -13.44 3.52 18.27
C PHE A 172 -14.41 2.83 17.30
N PHE A 173 -13.91 1.95 16.42
CA PHE A 173 -14.75 1.22 15.47
C PHE A 173 -15.56 0.10 16.13
N VAL A 174 -15.07 -0.51 17.19
CA VAL A 174 -15.84 -1.46 18.04
C VAL A 174 -17.05 -0.74 18.63
N GLY A 175 -16.85 0.45 19.18
CA GLY A 175 -17.93 1.29 19.71
C GLY A 175 -18.93 1.71 18.65
N LEU A 176 -18.46 2.11 17.46
CA LEU A 176 -19.30 2.49 16.34
C LEU A 176 -20.16 1.31 15.83
N ALA A 177 -19.60 0.11 15.83
CA ALA A 177 -20.30 -1.13 15.47
C ALA A 177 -21.26 -1.62 16.57
N LYS A 178 -21.32 -0.92 17.73
CA LYS A 178 -22.12 -1.30 18.90
C LYS A 178 -21.86 -2.74 19.35
N MET A 179 -20.63 -3.20 19.19
CA MET A 179 -20.21 -4.51 19.66
C MET A 179 -19.98 -4.43 21.18
N GLY A 180 -20.43 -5.47 21.91
CA GLY A 180 -20.11 -5.63 23.33
C GLY A 180 -18.63 -5.92 23.56
N PRO A 181 -18.20 -6.15 24.81
CA PRO A 181 -16.83 -6.50 25.14
C PRO A 181 -16.45 -7.78 24.42
N THR A 182 -15.65 -7.65 23.37
CA THR A 182 -15.23 -8.72 22.47
C THR A 182 -13.71 -8.86 22.56
N LYS A 183 -13.21 -10.09 22.57
CA LYS A 183 -11.77 -10.34 22.51
C LYS A 183 -11.20 -9.83 21.19
N VAL A 184 -9.97 -9.34 21.22
CA VAL A 184 -9.28 -8.79 20.03
C VAL A 184 -9.20 -9.82 18.91
N GLU A 185 -9.06 -11.10 19.26
CA GLU A 185 -8.99 -12.21 18.32
C GLU A 185 -10.30 -12.45 17.55
N ASP A 186 -11.45 -12.14 18.17
CA ASP A 186 -12.78 -12.39 17.61
C ASP A 186 -13.34 -11.18 16.80
N LEU A 187 -12.58 -10.07 16.73
CA LEU A 187 -13.01 -8.89 16.00
C LEU A 187 -13.20 -9.18 14.50
N PRO A 188 -14.31 -8.77 13.88
CA PRO A 188 -14.52 -8.96 12.45
C PRO A 188 -13.63 -8.02 11.63
N MET A 189 -13.28 -8.43 10.40
CA MET A 189 -12.47 -7.61 9.49
C MET A 189 -13.11 -6.25 9.18
N SER A 190 -14.44 -6.15 9.22
CA SER A 190 -15.18 -4.89 9.03
C SER A 190 -14.86 -3.82 10.08
N VAL A 191 -14.35 -4.21 11.23
CA VAL A 191 -13.91 -3.32 12.32
C VAL A 191 -12.38 -3.14 12.29
N VAL A 192 -11.65 -4.23 12.06
CA VAL A 192 -10.18 -4.24 12.08
C VAL A 192 -9.61 -3.42 10.95
N VAL A 193 -10.12 -3.57 9.72
CA VAL A 193 -9.58 -2.86 8.54
C VAL A 193 -9.70 -1.34 8.70
N PRO A 194 -10.87 -0.74 8.97
CA PRO A 194 -10.96 0.71 9.12
C PRO A 194 -10.20 1.22 10.36
N GLY A 195 -10.16 0.45 11.46
CA GLY A 195 -9.36 0.77 12.64
C GLY A 195 -7.87 0.82 12.32
N PHE A 196 -7.37 -0.13 11.56
CA PHE A 196 -6.00 -0.15 11.07
C PHE A 196 -5.71 1.04 10.15
N ILE A 197 -6.56 1.31 9.15
CA ILE A 197 -6.37 2.43 8.22
C ILE A 197 -6.30 3.75 8.98
N LEU A 198 -7.21 4.00 9.93
CA LEU A 198 -7.19 5.20 10.76
C LEU A 198 -5.89 5.31 11.56
N SER A 199 -5.42 4.20 12.13
CA SER A 199 -4.17 4.12 12.88
C SER A 199 -2.95 4.42 12.00
N GLU A 200 -2.89 3.87 10.78
CA GLU A 200 -1.83 4.11 9.80
C GLU A 200 -1.78 5.57 9.36
N LEU A 201 -2.95 6.16 9.06
CA LEU A 201 -3.07 7.59 8.73
C LEU A 201 -2.55 8.46 9.87
N ARG A 202 -3.04 8.25 11.09
CA ARG A 202 -2.62 9.01 12.27
C ARG A 202 -1.13 8.88 12.52
N THR A 203 -0.58 7.67 12.43
CA THR A 203 0.84 7.42 12.64
C THR A 203 1.68 8.04 11.52
N GLY A 204 1.25 7.93 10.27
CA GLY A 204 1.91 8.56 9.13
C GLY A 204 1.97 10.08 9.25
N PHE A 205 0.86 10.71 9.63
CA PHE A 205 0.81 12.16 9.88
C PHE A 205 1.69 12.58 11.06
N GLN A 206 1.69 11.83 12.16
CA GLN A 206 2.54 12.13 13.31
C GLN A 206 4.03 12.03 12.97
N MET A 207 4.44 10.97 12.28
CA MET A 207 5.83 10.81 11.83
C MET A 207 6.22 11.92 10.84
N GLY A 208 5.35 12.19 9.85
CA GLY A 208 5.57 13.24 8.86
C GLY A 208 5.70 14.61 9.50
N PHE A 209 4.84 14.95 10.45
CA PHE A 209 4.90 16.21 11.19
C PHE A 209 6.17 16.34 12.00
N LEU A 210 6.59 15.29 12.74
CA LEU A 210 7.85 15.27 13.48
C LEU A 210 9.07 15.52 12.59
N LEU A 211 9.07 14.92 11.40
CA LEU A 211 10.12 15.14 10.41
C LEU A 211 10.10 16.57 9.85
N PHE A 212 8.93 17.19 9.76
CA PHE A 212 8.77 18.52 9.20
C PHE A 212 9.18 19.66 10.15
N ILE A 213 9.06 19.45 11.49
CA ILE A 213 9.39 20.47 12.51
C ILE A 213 10.77 21.10 12.34
N PRO A 214 11.88 20.34 12.24
CA PRO A 214 13.21 20.95 12.13
C PRO A 214 13.36 21.82 10.88
N PHE A 215 12.73 21.45 9.78
CA PHE A 215 12.77 22.21 8.52
C PHE A 215 11.97 23.51 8.64
N ILE A 216 10.77 23.48 9.25
CA ILE A 216 10.00 24.70 9.55
C ILE A 216 10.79 25.67 10.42
N LEU A 217 11.52 25.17 11.42
CA LEU A 217 12.34 26.04 12.28
C LEU A 217 13.45 26.72 11.48
N ILE A 218 14.10 26.01 10.57
CA ILE A 218 15.12 26.58 9.67
C ILE A 218 14.49 27.63 8.75
N ASP A 219 13.35 27.31 8.12
CA ASP A 219 12.60 28.24 7.27
C ASP A 219 12.26 29.53 8.03
N PHE A 220 11.82 29.40 9.27
CA PHE A 220 11.45 30.51 10.12
C PHE A 220 12.63 31.40 10.45
N VAL A 221 13.79 30.82 10.82
CA VAL A 221 15.03 31.56 11.07
C VAL A 221 15.49 32.30 9.81
N VAL A 222 15.51 31.63 8.67
CA VAL A 222 15.87 32.24 7.39
C VAL A 222 14.93 33.41 7.05
N ALA A 223 13.62 33.22 7.25
CA ALA A 223 12.62 34.26 7.01
C ALA A 223 12.88 35.51 7.89
N ILE A 224 13.18 35.34 9.18
CA ILE A 224 13.48 36.45 10.09
C ILE A 224 14.73 37.19 9.63
N VAL A 225 15.79 36.48 9.27
CA VAL A 225 17.04 37.11 8.78
C VAL A 225 16.78 37.90 7.49
N LEU A 226 16.04 37.36 6.53
CA LEU A 226 15.69 38.04 5.29
C LEU A 226 14.85 39.31 5.54
N MET A 227 13.86 39.21 6.43
CA MET A 227 13.06 40.39 6.82
C MET A 227 13.92 41.47 7.49
N SER A 228 14.87 41.08 8.33
CA SER A 228 15.77 42.04 9.00
C SER A 228 16.72 42.77 8.04
N LEU A 229 17.06 42.12 6.92
CA LEU A 229 17.85 42.69 5.83
C LEU A 229 16.99 43.50 4.83
N GLY A 230 15.69 43.68 5.07
CA GLY A 230 14.79 44.41 4.18
C GLY A 230 14.40 43.70 2.91
N LEU A 231 14.72 42.42 2.78
CA LEU A 231 14.42 41.58 1.60
C LEU A 231 13.02 40.94 1.69
N LEU A 232 12.00 41.74 1.89
CA LEU A 232 10.61 41.31 2.11
C LEU A 232 10.00 40.57 0.91
N PHE A 233 10.55 40.72 -0.30
CA PHE A 233 10.01 40.15 -1.52
C PHE A 233 10.59 38.78 -1.89
N LEU A 234 11.60 38.29 -1.18
CA LEU A 234 12.18 36.97 -1.43
C LEU A 234 11.50 35.92 -0.57
N PRO A 235 10.75 34.97 -1.16
CA PRO A 235 10.15 33.89 -0.39
C PRO A 235 11.26 33.01 0.22
N PRO A 236 11.24 32.73 1.53
CA PRO A 236 12.28 31.96 2.22
C PRO A 236 12.46 30.54 1.64
N VAL A 237 11.39 29.98 1.11
CA VAL A 237 11.37 28.65 0.47
C VAL A 237 12.32 28.57 -0.76
N THR A 238 12.47 29.65 -1.54
CA THR A 238 13.35 29.66 -2.71
C THR A 238 14.83 29.65 -2.32
N ILE A 239 15.18 30.28 -1.20
CA ILE A 239 16.55 30.29 -0.70
C ILE A 239 16.92 28.93 -0.10
N LEU A 240 16.00 28.34 0.63
CA LEU A 240 16.20 26.99 1.20
C LEU A 240 16.36 25.94 0.10
N SER A 241 15.53 26.01 -0.93
CA SER A 241 15.64 25.17 -2.12
C SER A 241 17.01 25.31 -2.81
N LEU A 242 17.57 26.53 -2.84
CA LEU A 242 18.90 26.80 -3.44
C LEU A 242 20.05 26.26 -2.57
N ILE A 243 19.88 26.19 -1.25
CA ILE A 243 20.90 25.68 -0.31
C ILE A 243 20.94 24.14 -0.34
N HIS A 244 19.83 23.47 -0.69
CA HIS A 244 19.73 22.01 -0.70
C HIS A 244 20.07 21.38 -2.07
N ILE A 245 20.33 22.17 -3.11
CA ILE A 245 20.82 21.74 -4.42
C ILE A 245 22.36 21.83 -4.44
#